data_69d4af616ea11681c6bac29741c11453
#
_entry.id   69d4af616ea11681c6bac29741c11453
#
_cell.length_a   1.000
_cell.length_b   1.000
_cell.length_c   1.000
_cell.angle_alpha   90.00
_cell.angle_beta   90.00
_cell.angle_gamma   90.00
#
_symmetry.space_group_name_H-M   'P 1'
#
loop_
_entity.id
_entity.type
_entity.pdbx_description
1 polymer ?
#
loop_
_entity_poly.entity_id
_entity_poly.type
_entity_poly.pdbx_seq_one_letter_code
_entity_poly.pdbx_strand_id
1 'polypeptide(L)'
;KEVAELLNIHEKMVYTLVSEKAMPATKIAGKWLFPQYLIEQWVENNTINFPENIRPLTSNQRLIVLAGSNDILLDKTITLFNRSFPGHLAVFGNLGSLGGVKALRNNLCHIAASHLIQDDEADYNFQFAAQEFEKMPVVVNFSRRLQGLLVRKDNPREILSVADLGRPGLRMVNRSLGTGTRLLLDRELHKVGIRGDKIIGYDYEVPRHMDIGLEILAGRADVGPGIEAVAGALDL
;
A
#
# COMPACT_ATOMS: atom_id res chain seq x y z
N LYS A 1 29.42 30.93 -1.23
CA LYS A 1 29.64 30.75 -2.68
C LYS A 1 28.70 29.72 -3.26
N GLU A 2 28.75 28.44 -2.87
CA GLU A 2 27.89 27.36 -3.36
C GLU A 2 26.39 27.66 -3.31
N VAL A 3 25.88 28.20 -2.19
CA VAL A 3 24.47 28.63 -2.08
C VAL A 3 24.13 29.76 -3.04
N ALA A 4 25.04 30.69 -3.24
CA ALA A 4 24.86 31.79 -4.19
C ALA A 4 24.76 31.30 -5.63
N GLU A 5 25.59 30.29 -5.98
CA GLU A 5 25.56 29.60 -7.26
C GLU A 5 24.27 28.79 -7.42
N LEU A 6 23.85 28.02 -6.39
CA LEU A 6 22.61 27.24 -6.39
C LEU A 6 21.37 28.12 -6.63
N LEU A 7 21.32 29.27 -5.97
CA LEU A 7 20.16 30.20 -6.05
C LEU A 7 20.29 31.21 -7.19
N ASN A 8 21.39 31.20 -7.95
CA ASN A 8 21.72 32.16 -9.00
C ASN A 8 21.63 33.61 -8.53
N ILE A 9 22.18 33.91 -7.35
CA ILE A 9 22.19 35.25 -6.72
C ILE A 9 23.59 35.66 -6.30
N HIS A 10 23.78 36.95 -5.99
CA HIS A 10 25.06 37.45 -5.50
C HIS A 10 25.32 36.98 -4.04
N GLU A 11 26.58 36.69 -3.69
CA GLU A 11 26.96 36.22 -2.33
C GLU A 11 26.45 37.14 -1.20
N LYS A 12 26.45 38.47 -1.38
CA LYS A 12 25.92 39.39 -0.40
C LYS A 12 24.43 39.19 -0.12
N MET A 13 23.66 38.79 -1.14
CA MET A 13 22.24 38.52 -0.99
C MET A 13 21.97 37.32 -0.11
N VAL A 14 22.85 36.27 -0.11
CA VAL A 14 22.72 35.11 0.77
C VAL A 14 22.69 35.56 2.23
N TYR A 15 23.56 36.49 2.64
CA TYR A 15 23.59 36.98 4.03
C TYR A 15 22.34 37.80 4.38
N THR A 16 21.83 38.56 3.42
CA THR A 16 20.53 39.28 3.57
C THR A 16 19.39 38.30 3.78
N LEU A 17 19.34 37.20 3.01
CA LEU A 17 18.32 36.18 3.16
C LEU A 17 18.42 35.45 4.51
N VAL A 18 19.61 35.23 5.06
CA VAL A 18 19.79 34.71 6.41
C VAL A 18 19.23 35.63 7.46
N SER A 19 19.48 36.95 7.34
CA SER A 19 19.04 37.91 8.35
C SER A 19 17.57 38.33 8.24
N GLU A 20 17.03 38.43 7.02
CA GLU A 20 15.71 39.03 6.78
C GLU A 20 14.62 37.98 6.44
N LYS A 21 15.02 36.86 5.89
CA LYS A 21 14.09 35.82 5.39
C LYS A 21 14.26 34.47 6.07
N ALA A 22 14.94 34.42 7.22
CA ALA A 22 15.16 33.20 8.00
C ALA A 22 15.73 32.02 7.19
N MET A 23 16.61 32.31 6.20
CA MET A 23 17.31 31.24 5.49
C MET A 23 18.18 30.44 6.45
N PRO A 24 18.07 29.10 6.48
CA PRO A 24 18.84 28.26 7.40
C PRO A 24 20.36 28.40 7.22
N ALA A 25 21.05 28.75 8.28
CA ALA A 25 22.50 28.83 8.29
C ALA A 25 23.06 28.59 9.70
N THR A 26 24.26 28.03 9.80
CA THR A 26 24.96 27.82 11.07
C THR A 26 26.33 28.47 11.01
N LYS A 27 26.76 29.13 12.09
CA LYS A 27 28.09 29.75 12.18
C LYS A 27 28.97 28.90 13.11
N ILE A 28 29.99 28.25 12.56
CA ILE A 28 30.97 27.45 13.30
C ILE A 28 32.37 27.98 13.08
N ALA A 29 33.09 28.28 14.15
CA ALA A 29 34.42 28.82 14.13
C ALA A 29 34.56 30.06 13.19
N GLY A 30 33.57 30.96 13.21
CA GLY A 30 33.54 32.17 12.38
C GLY A 30 33.12 31.98 10.92
N LYS A 31 32.93 30.74 10.46
CA LYS A 31 32.50 30.43 9.09
C LYS A 31 31.03 30.10 9.05
N TRP A 32 30.32 30.59 8.03
CA TRP A 32 28.96 30.23 7.74
C TRP A 32 28.89 28.91 6.99
N LEU A 33 28.06 27.99 7.50
CA LEU A 33 27.74 26.70 6.88
C LEU A 33 26.26 26.68 6.54
N PHE A 34 25.94 26.09 5.40
CA PHE A 34 24.59 25.99 4.87
C PHE A 34 24.30 24.52 4.55
N PRO A 35 23.59 23.79 5.43
CA PRO A 35 23.21 22.41 5.13
C PRO A 35 22.32 22.37 3.89
N GLN A 36 22.76 21.66 2.85
CA GLN A 36 22.09 21.63 1.54
C GLN A 36 20.61 21.30 1.65
N TYR A 37 20.26 20.24 2.39
CA TYR A 37 18.87 19.82 2.56
C TYR A 37 17.97 20.88 3.21
N LEU A 38 18.50 21.72 4.11
CA LEU A 38 17.74 22.82 4.72
C LEU A 38 17.56 23.98 3.75
N ILE A 39 18.52 24.24 2.88
CA ILE A 39 18.39 25.27 1.84
C ILE A 39 17.34 24.84 0.81
N GLU A 40 17.39 23.59 0.35
CA GLU A 40 16.41 23.03 -0.57
C GLU A 40 14.99 23.11 0.05
N GLN A 41 14.82 22.69 1.30
CA GLN A 41 13.55 22.80 2.01
C GLN A 41 13.09 24.25 2.20
N TRP A 42 13.99 25.17 2.46
CA TRP A 42 13.68 26.59 2.56
C TRP A 42 13.20 27.17 1.22
N VAL A 43 13.82 26.79 0.11
CA VAL A 43 13.38 27.16 -1.25
C VAL A 43 11.97 26.64 -1.52
N GLU A 44 11.71 25.38 -1.25
CA GLU A 44 10.38 24.77 -1.41
C GLU A 44 9.32 25.51 -0.60
N ASN A 45 9.59 25.80 0.68
CA ASN A 45 8.65 26.49 1.57
C ASN A 45 8.37 27.95 1.15
N ASN A 46 9.28 28.58 0.39
CA ASN A 46 9.12 29.93 -0.14
C ASN A 46 8.65 29.96 -1.60
N THR A 47 8.39 28.80 -2.21
CA THR A 47 7.91 28.73 -3.60
C THR A 47 6.44 29.15 -3.68
N ILE A 48 6.17 30.20 -4.45
CA ILE A 48 4.82 30.71 -4.73
C ILE A 48 4.16 29.78 -5.75
N ASN A 49 2.88 29.47 -5.57
CA ASN A 49 2.12 28.57 -6.44
C ASN A 49 2.73 27.19 -6.56
N PHE A 50 3.32 26.69 -5.47
CA PHE A 50 3.83 25.32 -5.42
C PHE A 50 2.67 24.34 -5.72
N PRO A 51 2.79 23.45 -6.72
CA PRO A 51 1.73 22.52 -7.06
C PRO A 51 1.43 21.61 -5.87
N GLU A 52 0.18 21.62 -5.36
CA GLU A 52 -0.22 20.81 -4.19
C GLU A 52 0.03 19.29 -4.39
N ASN A 53 0.08 18.85 -5.64
CA ASN A 53 0.27 17.44 -6.01
C ASN A 53 1.75 17.00 -6.04
N ILE A 54 2.70 17.88 -5.82
CA ILE A 54 4.15 17.60 -5.91
C ILE A 54 4.85 17.74 -4.56
N ARG A 55 4.13 17.81 -3.44
CA ARG A 55 4.84 17.66 -2.16
C ARG A 55 5.38 16.24 -2.12
N PRO A 56 6.70 16.01 -2.38
CA PRO A 56 7.29 14.72 -2.07
C PRO A 56 6.98 14.48 -0.59
N LEU A 57 6.73 13.24 -0.22
CA LEU A 57 6.88 12.84 1.18
C LEU A 57 8.25 13.37 1.55
N THR A 58 8.28 14.54 2.22
CA THR A 58 9.53 15.20 2.60
C THR A 58 10.35 14.11 3.26
N SER A 59 11.50 13.83 2.68
CA SER A 59 12.31 12.68 3.05
C SER A 59 12.75 12.84 4.50
N ASN A 60 11.85 12.55 5.41
CA ASN A 60 12.29 12.09 6.70
C ASN A 60 12.99 10.78 6.37
N GLN A 61 14.30 10.86 6.08
CA GLN A 61 15.14 9.74 5.62
C GLN A 61 15.05 8.50 6.52
N ARG A 62 14.27 8.58 7.59
CA ARG A 62 14.06 7.54 8.61
C ARG A 62 12.63 6.96 8.63
N LEU A 63 11.70 7.53 7.85
CA LEU A 63 10.32 7.04 7.77
C LEU A 63 10.06 6.42 6.40
N ILE A 64 9.64 5.16 6.38
CA ILE A 64 9.17 4.46 5.18
C ILE A 64 7.68 4.20 5.36
N VAL A 65 6.87 4.81 4.51
CA VAL A 65 5.43 4.57 4.46
C VAL A 65 5.15 3.57 3.35
N LEU A 66 4.58 2.43 3.72
CA LEU A 66 4.05 1.45 2.78
C LEU A 66 2.53 1.52 2.80
N ALA A 67 1.88 1.28 1.66
CA ALA A 67 0.42 1.21 1.60
C ALA A 67 -0.04 0.15 0.61
N GLY A 68 -1.27 -0.34 0.75
CA GLY A 68 -1.84 -1.25 -0.24
C GLY A 68 -2.42 -2.51 0.34
N SER A 69 -2.18 -3.62 -0.31
CA SER A 69 -2.70 -4.92 0.11
C SER A 69 -1.94 -5.47 1.31
N ASN A 70 -2.68 -5.78 2.36
CA ASN A 70 -2.14 -6.46 3.53
C ASN A 70 -1.62 -7.86 3.18
N ASP A 71 -0.50 -8.23 3.78
CA ASP A 71 0.13 -9.54 3.62
C ASP A 71 0.88 -9.92 4.90
N ILE A 72 0.73 -11.19 5.34
CA ILE A 72 1.36 -11.69 6.58
C ILE A 72 2.90 -11.63 6.49
N LEU A 73 3.47 -11.93 5.31
CA LEU A 73 4.92 -11.85 5.12
C LEU A 73 5.39 -10.40 5.16
N LEU A 74 4.63 -9.49 4.57
CA LEU A 74 4.94 -8.05 4.60
C LEU A 74 4.91 -7.51 6.03
N ASP A 75 3.91 -7.88 6.83
CA ASP A 75 3.82 -7.49 8.26
C ASP A 75 5.04 -7.99 9.05
N LYS A 76 5.46 -9.25 8.81
CA LYS A 76 6.69 -9.80 9.41
C LYS A 76 7.94 -9.07 8.94
N THR A 77 8.01 -8.73 7.66
CA THR A 77 9.15 -8.00 7.06
C THR A 77 9.28 -6.60 7.68
N ILE A 78 8.17 -5.87 7.80
CA ILE A 78 8.13 -4.55 8.45
C ILE A 78 8.54 -4.64 9.91
N THR A 79 8.04 -5.65 10.62
CA THR A 79 8.40 -5.89 12.03
C THR A 79 9.90 -6.17 12.16
N LEU A 80 10.46 -7.00 11.30
CA LEU A 80 11.89 -7.31 11.29
C LEU A 80 12.72 -6.06 10.95
N PHE A 81 12.31 -5.29 9.93
CA PHE A 81 12.96 -4.03 9.55
C PHE A 81 13.04 -3.06 10.73
N ASN A 82 11.91 -2.81 11.41
CA ASN A 82 11.85 -1.88 12.54
C ASN A 82 12.71 -2.34 13.72
N ARG A 83 12.89 -3.65 13.91
CA ARG A 83 13.81 -4.20 14.92
C ARG A 83 15.27 -4.09 14.52
N SER A 84 15.59 -4.34 13.25
CA SER A 84 16.97 -4.36 12.75
C SER A 84 17.55 -2.97 12.52
N PHE A 85 16.71 -1.97 12.30
CA PHE A 85 17.11 -0.60 11.98
C PHE A 85 16.46 0.42 12.94
N PRO A 86 16.88 0.49 14.22
CA PRO A 86 16.22 1.29 15.27
C PRO A 86 16.22 2.81 14.97
N GLY A 87 17.05 3.27 13.99
CA GLY A 87 17.03 4.65 13.51
C GLY A 87 16.00 4.92 12.42
N HIS A 88 15.25 3.91 11.98
CA HIS A 88 14.25 3.98 10.92
C HIS A 88 12.91 3.44 11.40
N LEU A 89 11.83 3.92 10.79
CA LEU A 89 10.49 3.43 11.05
C LEU A 89 9.78 3.12 9.72
N ALA A 90 9.36 1.87 9.56
CA ALA A 90 8.46 1.47 8.48
C ALA A 90 7.04 1.31 9.04
N VAL A 91 6.05 1.91 8.36
CA VAL A 91 4.63 1.83 8.73
C VAL A 91 3.82 1.36 7.52
N PHE A 92 2.68 0.70 7.78
CA PHE A 92 1.83 0.17 6.73
C PHE A 92 0.38 0.67 6.84
N GLY A 93 -0.14 1.21 5.73
CA GLY A 93 -1.54 1.58 5.55
C GLY A 93 -2.28 0.50 4.74
N ASN A 94 -3.27 -0.16 5.35
CA ASN A 94 -4.09 -1.15 4.67
C ASN A 94 -5.18 -0.48 3.83
N LEU A 95 -4.91 -0.23 2.55
CA LEU A 95 -5.79 0.46 1.59
C LEU A 95 -6.30 -0.47 0.47
N GLY A 96 -5.91 -1.75 0.48
CA GLY A 96 -6.10 -2.65 -0.66
C GLY A 96 -5.19 -2.30 -1.85
N SER A 97 -5.12 -3.18 -2.83
CA SER A 97 -4.18 -3.06 -3.96
C SER A 97 -4.37 -1.77 -4.76
N LEU A 98 -5.59 -1.44 -5.17
CA LEU A 98 -5.89 -0.20 -5.91
C LEU A 98 -5.63 1.05 -5.06
N GLY A 99 -6.02 1.01 -3.78
CA GLY A 99 -5.77 2.10 -2.84
C GLY A 99 -4.29 2.39 -2.66
N GLY A 100 -3.46 1.33 -2.59
CA GLY A 100 -2.01 1.46 -2.51
C GLY A 100 -1.40 2.11 -3.76
N VAL A 101 -1.81 1.67 -4.95
CA VAL A 101 -1.35 2.26 -6.22
C VAL A 101 -1.72 3.75 -6.30
N LYS A 102 -2.96 4.11 -5.94
CA LYS A 102 -3.40 5.51 -5.89
C LYS A 102 -2.66 6.34 -4.82
N ALA A 103 -2.38 5.75 -3.67
CA ALA A 103 -1.60 6.40 -2.62
C ALA A 103 -0.17 6.70 -3.10
N LEU A 104 0.46 5.76 -3.82
CA LEU A 104 1.79 5.95 -4.40
C LEU A 104 1.77 7.07 -5.46
N ARG A 105 0.78 7.08 -6.36
CA ARG A 105 0.59 8.15 -7.35
C ARG A 105 0.48 9.53 -6.70
N ASN A 106 -0.23 9.61 -5.58
CA ASN A 106 -0.47 10.84 -4.85
C ASN A 106 0.66 11.18 -3.84
N ASN A 107 1.80 10.49 -3.90
CA ASN A 107 2.93 10.66 -2.97
C ASN A 107 2.56 10.51 -1.49
N LEU A 108 1.55 9.71 -1.16
CA LEU A 108 1.13 9.40 0.22
C LEU A 108 1.87 8.20 0.80
N CYS A 109 2.58 7.44 -0.01
CA CYS A 109 3.45 6.36 0.43
C CYS A 109 4.69 6.25 -0.47
N HIS A 110 5.73 5.58 0.02
CA HIS A 110 6.98 5.33 -0.70
C HIS A 110 6.92 4.02 -1.50
N ILE A 111 6.14 3.05 -1.00
CA ILE A 111 6.01 1.71 -1.58
C ILE A 111 4.54 1.32 -1.57
N ALA A 112 4.04 0.85 -2.73
CA ALA A 112 2.71 0.27 -2.84
C ALA A 112 2.79 -1.26 -2.90
N ALA A 113 2.08 -1.95 -2.02
CA ALA A 113 1.90 -3.39 -2.08
C ALA A 113 0.64 -3.74 -2.86
N SER A 114 0.78 -4.46 -3.97
CA SER A 114 -0.33 -4.75 -4.89
C SER A 114 -0.24 -6.16 -5.48
N HIS A 115 -1.40 -6.74 -5.83
CA HIS A 115 -1.53 -8.03 -6.49
C HIS A 115 -2.79 -8.05 -7.38
N LEU A 116 -2.90 -7.05 -8.26
CA LEU A 116 -3.99 -6.93 -9.22
C LEU A 116 -3.68 -7.80 -10.44
N ILE A 117 -4.53 -8.78 -10.68
CA ILE A 117 -4.41 -9.66 -11.84
C ILE A 117 -4.93 -8.94 -13.09
N GLN A 118 -4.27 -9.14 -14.21
CA GLN A 118 -4.67 -8.62 -15.52
C GLN A 118 -5.61 -9.58 -16.26
N ASP A 119 -6.26 -9.08 -17.29
CA ASP A 119 -7.27 -9.84 -18.05
C ASP A 119 -6.68 -11.07 -18.76
N ASP A 120 -5.41 -11.00 -19.17
CA ASP A 120 -4.68 -12.08 -19.83
C ASP A 120 -4.18 -13.18 -18.88
N GLU A 121 -4.39 -13.01 -17.56
CA GLU A 121 -3.95 -13.92 -16.48
C GLU A 121 -2.41 -14.11 -16.38
N ALA A 122 -1.64 -13.49 -17.28
CA ALA A 122 -0.20 -13.69 -17.36
C ALA A 122 0.57 -12.76 -16.41
N ASP A 123 0.10 -11.51 -16.30
CA ASP A 123 0.80 -10.46 -15.56
C ASP A 123 -0.03 -9.88 -14.42
N TYR A 124 0.67 -9.25 -13.47
CA TYR A 124 0.08 -8.59 -12.32
C TYR A 124 0.52 -7.14 -12.25
N ASN A 125 -0.40 -6.25 -11.89
CA ASN A 125 -0.16 -4.86 -11.53
C ASN A 125 0.22 -3.91 -12.67
N PHE A 126 0.88 -4.34 -13.74
CA PHE A 126 1.46 -3.45 -14.77
C PHE A 126 0.40 -2.61 -15.47
N GLN A 127 -0.70 -3.21 -15.91
CA GLN A 127 -1.78 -2.50 -16.60
C GLN A 127 -2.41 -1.43 -15.69
N PHE A 128 -2.63 -1.77 -14.42
CA PHE A 128 -3.18 -0.84 -13.44
C PHE A 128 -2.18 0.29 -13.10
N ALA A 129 -0.89 -0.02 -13.01
CA ALA A 129 0.14 1.00 -12.83
C ALA A 129 0.22 1.92 -14.05
N ALA A 130 0.17 1.38 -15.28
CA ALA A 130 0.20 2.18 -16.49
C ALA A 130 -1.00 3.13 -16.64
N GLN A 131 -2.15 2.79 -16.06
CA GLN A 131 -3.32 3.69 -16.02
C GLN A 131 -3.18 4.82 -14.99
N GLU A 132 -2.46 4.59 -13.91
CA GLU A 132 -2.36 5.53 -12.80
C GLU A 132 -1.11 6.43 -12.88
N PHE A 133 -0.05 6.03 -13.60
CA PHE A 133 1.21 6.76 -13.66
C PHE A 133 1.58 7.13 -15.11
N GLU A 134 2.00 8.38 -15.32
CA GLU A 134 2.59 8.83 -16.59
C GLU A 134 3.92 8.12 -16.88
N LYS A 135 4.69 7.84 -15.84
CA LYS A 135 5.95 7.12 -15.91
C LYS A 135 5.89 5.91 -15.00
N MET A 136 6.11 4.72 -15.56
CA MET A 136 6.08 3.47 -14.81
C MET A 136 6.98 3.52 -13.58
N PRO A 137 6.45 3.22 -12.38
CA PRO A 137 7.25 3.11 -11.17
C PRO A 137 8.14 1.86 -11.23
N VAL A 138 9.16 1.81 -10.36
CA VAL A 138 9.95 0.59 -10.18
C VAL A 138 9.06 -0.50 -9.59
N VAL A 139 8.99 -1.64 -10.26
CA VAL A 139 8.20 -2.80 -9.81
C VAL A 139 9.14 -3.90 -9.33
N VAL A 140 8.90 -4.38 -8.09
CA VAL A 140 9.68 -5.44 -7.46
C VAL A 140 8.77 -6.61 -7.14
N ASN A 141 9.17 -7.81 -7.55
CA ASN A 141 8.47 -9.03 -7.16
C ASN A 141 8.85 -9.37 -5.70
N PHE A 142 7.87 -9.31 -4.81
CA PHE A 142 8.09 -9.53 -3.38
C PHE A 142 7.86 -10.99 -2.97
N SER A 143 6.70 -11.57 -3.33
CA SER A 143 6.35 -12.94 -2.95
C SER A 143 5.32 -13.54 -3.90
N ARG A 144 5.21 -14.86 -3.88
CA ARG A 144 4.09 -15.61 -4.47
C ARG A 144 3.24 -16.16 -3.35
N ARG A 145 1.92 -16.21 -3.57
CA ARG A 145 0.97 -16.76 -2.62
C ARG A 145 -0.18 -17.45 -3.33
N LEU A 146 -0.70 -18.52 -2.74
CA LEU A 146 -1.91 -19.16 -3.20
C LEU A 146 -3.13 -18.45 -2.61
N GLN A 147 -4.15 -18.27 -3.43
CA GLN A 147 -5.46 -17.77 -3.03
C GLN A 147 -6.53 -18.81 -3.33
N GLY A 148 -7.51 -18.91 -2.46
CA GLY A 148 -8.61 -19.86 -2.61
C GLY A 148 -9.77 -19.51 -1.70
N LEU A 149 -10.68 -20.45 -1.53
CA LEU A 149 -11.77 -20.37 -0.57
C LEU A 149 -11.29 -20.97 0.75
N LEU A 150 -11.33 -20.17 1.80
CA LEU A 150 -11.10 -20.64 3.17
C LEU A 150 -12.39 -21.22 3.71
N VAL A 151 -12.31 -22.39 4.30
CA VAL A 151 -13.41 -23.10 4.92
C VAL A 151 -12.96 -23.67 6.25
N ARG A 152 -13.88 -24.05 7.12
CA ARG A 152 -13.55 -24.75 8.36
C ARG A 152 -12.84 -26.08 8.06
N LYS A 153 -11.94 -26.49 8.92
CA LYS A 153 -11.26 -27.78 8.84
C LYS A 153 -12.24 -28.90 8.54
N ASP A 154 -11.79 -29.88 7.75
CA ASP A 154 -12.58 -31.00 7.24
C ASP A 154 -13.74 -30.61 6.31
N ASN A 155 -13.83 -29.34 5.94
CA ASN A 155 -14.80 -28.81 4.97
C ASN A 155 -16.24 -29.35 5.17
N PRO A 156 -16.86 -29.11 6.34
CA PRO A 156 -18.16 -29.72 6.71
C PRO A 156 -19.33 -29.32 5.81
N ARG A 157 -19.12 -28.30 4.96
CA ARG A 157 -20.10 -27.82 3.98
C ARG A 157 -19.84 -28.34 2.57
N GLU A 158 -18.78 -29.14 2.39
CA GLU A 158 -18.40 -29.71 1.08
C GLU A 158 -18.30 -28.64 -0.01
N ILE A 159 -17.60 -27.54 0.27
CA ILE A 159 -17.38 -26.45 -0.68
C ILE A 159 -16.12 -26.77 -1.47
N LEU A 160 -16.27 -27.07 -2.75
CA LEU A 160 -15.17 -27.54 -3.62
C LEU A 160 -14.77 -26.49 -4.67
N SER A 161 -15.67 -25.57 -4.97
CA SER A 161 -15.46 -24.58 -6.03
C SER A 161 -16.22 -23.28 -5.77
N VAL A 162 -15.90 -22.26 -6.56
CA VAL A 162 -16.65 -20.97 -6.55
C VAL A 162 -18.12 -21.16 -6.92
N ALA A 163 -18.45 -22.19 -7.70
CA ALA A 163 -19.83 -22.51 -8.07
C ALA A 163 -20.70 -22.87 -6.85
N ASP A 164 -20.10 -23.42 -5.80
CA ASP A 164 -20.81 -23.79 -4.58
C ASP A 164 -21.32 -22.58 -3.77
N LEU A 165 -20.73 -21.38 -4.00
CA LEU A 165 -21.12 -20.17 -3.28
C LEU A 165 -22.57 -19.74 -3.51
N GLY A 166 -23.17 -20.20 -4.62
CA GLY A 166 -24.58 -19.96 -4.91
C GLY A 166 -25.57 -20.89 -4.18
N ARG A 167 -25.09 -21.84 -3.37
CA ARG A 167 -25.96 -22.78 -2.66
C ARG A 167 -26.78 -22.09 -1.57
N PRO A 168 -28.09 -22.42 -1.44
CA PRO A 168 -28.93 -21.86 -0.37
C PRO A 168 -28.38 -22.18 1.02
N GLY A 169 -28.42 -21.17 1.92
CA GLY A 169 -28.02 -21.32 3.32
C GLY A 169 -26.51 -21.33 3.56
N LEU A 170 -25.68 -21.19 2.52
CA LEU A 170 -24.25 -20.98 2.65
C LEU A 170 -23.99 -19.49 2.90
N ARG A 171 -23.28 -19.16 3.98
CA ARG A 171 -22.92 -17.79 4.34
C ARG A 171 -21.45 -17.54 4.02
N MET A 172 -21.17 -16.50 3.27
CA MET A 172 -19.81 -16.07 3.04
C MET A 172 -19.45 -14.79 3.82
N VAL A 173 -18.16 -14.60 4.01
CA VAL A 173 -17.53 -13.32 4.35
C VAL A 173 -16.61 -12.93 3.21
N ASN A 174 -16.55 -11.66 2.88
CA ASN A 174 -15.79 -11.19 1.72
C ASN A 174 -14.68 -10.20 2.10
N ARG A 175 -13.81 -9.94 1.17
CA ARG A 175 -12.81 -8.88 1.28
C ARG A 175 -13.39 -7.55 0.83
N SER A 176 -12.89 -6.46 1.40
CA SER A 176 -13.31 -5.11 1.02
C SER A 176 -13.18 -4.86 -0.48
N LEU A 177 -14.13 -4.10 -1.00
CA LEU A 177 -14.15 -3.70 -2.41
C LEU A 177 -12.83 -3.03 -2.81
N GLY A 178 -12.34 -3.32 -4.02
CA GLY A 178 -11.05 -2.81 -4.53
C GLY A 178 -9.81 -3.57 -4.05
N THR A 179 -9.96 -4.63 -3.24
CA THR A 179 -8.86 -5.56 -2.94
C THR A 179 -8.66 -6.55 -4.08
N GLY A 180 -7.40 -6.94 -4.37
CA GLY A 180 -7.12 -7.89 -5.43
C GLY A 180 -7.80 -9.26 -5.24
N THR A 181 -7.95 -9.71 -3.99
CA THR A 181 -8.68 -10.96 -3.67
C THR A 181 -10.17 -10.85 -3.98
N ARG A 182 -10.79 -9.68 -3.72
CA ARG A 182 -12.18 -9.43 -4.09
C ARG A 182 -12.34 -9.40 -5.61
N LEU A 183 -11.48 -8.70 -6.32
CA LEU A 183 -11.52 -8.64 -7.79
C LEU A 183 -11.35 -10.04 -8.41
N LEU A 184 -10.46 -10.86 -7.87
CA LEU A 184 -10.30 -12.24 -8.31
C LEU A 184 -11.57 -13.06 -8.08
N LEU A 185 -12.17 -12.98 -6.89
CA LEU A 185 -13.43 -13.69 -6.59
C LEU A 185 -14.54 -13.26 -7.55
N ASP A 186 -14.74 -11.95 -7.73
CA ASP A 186 -15.79 -11.41 -8.61
C ASP A 186 -15.63 -11.89 -10.04
N ARG A 187 -14.39 -11.98 -10.53
CA ARG A 187 -14.06 -12.55 -11.83
C ARG A 187 -14.40 -14.04 -11.91
N GLU A 188 -14.02 -14.83 -10.92
CA GLU A 188 -14.32 -16.27 -10.90
C GLU A 188 -15.83 -16.54 -10.78
N LEU A 189 -16.58 -15.74 -10.01
CA LEU A 189 -18.03 -15.77 -9.97
C LEU A 189 -18.66 -15.47 -11.34
N HIS A 190 -18.11 -14.47 -12.05
CA HIS A 190 -18.58 -14.14 -13.40
C HIS A 190 -18.36 -15.29 -14.39
N LYS A 191 -17.20 -15.98 -14.33
CA LYS A 191 -16.91 -17.14 -15.19
C LYS A 191 -17.92 -18.26 -15.02
N VAL A 192 -18.44 -18.49 -13.79
CA VAL A 192 -19.43 -19.52 -13.51
C VAL A 192 -20.87 -19.02 -13.54
N GLY A 193 -21.09 -17.76 -13.95
CA GLY A 193 -22.41 -17.17 -14.12
C GLY A 193 -23.18 -16.88 -12.81
N ILE A 194 -22.49 -16.78 -11.68
CA ILE A 194 -23.10 -16.47 -10.38
C ILE A 194 -23.00 -14.98 -10.11
N ARG A 195 -24.12 -14.37 -9.80
CA ARG A 195 -24.19 -12.97 -9.40
C ARG A 195 -23.99 -12.85 -7.88
N GLY A 196 -23.19 -11.88 -7.46
CA GLY A 196 -22.89 -11.63 -6.04
C GLY A 196 -24.13 -11.38 -5.19
N ASP A 197 -25.16 -10.70 -5.73
CA ASP A 197 -26.43 -10.43 -5.04
C ASP A 197 -27.24 -11.70 -4.69
N LYS A 198 -26.85 -12.86 -5.22
CA LYS A 198 -27.45 -14.17 -4.89
C LYS A 198 -26.71 -14.91 -3.79
N ILE A 199 -25.58 -14.41 -3.33
CA ILE A 199 -24.76 -15.05 -2.32
C ILE A 199 -25.00 -14.38 -0.96
N ILE A 200 -25.39 -15.16 0.03
CA ILE A 200 -25.60 -14.64 1.38
C ILE A 200 -24.26 -14.22 1.98
N GLY A 201 -24.13 -12.95 2.35
CA GLY A 201 -22.92 -12.39 2.94
C GLY A 201 -21.89 -11.89 1.91
N TYR A 202 -22.27 -11.79 0.62
CA TYR A 202 -21.40 -11.21 -0.39
C TYR A 202 -20.93 -9.78 -0.05
N ASP A 203 -21.80 -8.99 0.59
CA ASP A 203 -21.51 -7.62 1.04
C ASP A 203 -21.02 -7.57 2.50
N TYR A 204 -20.85 -8.73 3.15
CA TYR A 204 -20.22 -8.80 4.46
C TYR A 204 -18.71 -8.72 4.30
N GLU A 205 -18.16 -7.53 4.42
CA GLU A 205 -16.76 -7.22 4.11
C GLU A 205 -15.87 -7.11 5.36
N VAL A 206 -14.66 -7.63 5.25
CA VAL A 206 -13.60 -7.46 6.26
C VAL A 206 -12.29 -6.98 5.64
N PRO A 207 -11.52 -6.13 6.36
CA PRO A 207 -10.37 -5.42 5.76
C PRO A 207 -9.10 -6.24 5.64
N ARG A 208 -8.95 -7.37 6.36
CA ARG A 208 -7.71 -8.15 6.38
C ARG A 208 -7.95 -9.60 6.00
N HIS A 209 -6.91 -10.26 5.48
CA HIS A 209 -6.98 -11.70 5.18
C HIS A 209 -7.22 -12.56 6.42
N MET A 210 -6.60 -12.19 7.55
CA MET A 210 -6.77 -12.88 8.82
C MET A 210 -8.23 -12.82 9.32
N ASP A 211 -8.90 -11.70 9.12
CA ASP A 211 -10.28 -11.48 9.56
C ASP A 211 -11.24 -12.45 8.87
N ILE A 212 -11.02 -12.81 7.59
CA ILE A 212 -11.79 -13.86 6.90
C ILE A 212 -11.75 -15.18 7.69
N GLY A 213 -10.56 -15.63 8.06
CA GLY A 213 -10.41 -16.87 8.81
C GLY A 213 -11.05 -16.80 10.20
N LEU A 214 -10.92 -15.66 10.90
CA LEU A 214 -11.55 -15.45 12.20
C LEU A 214 -13.07 -15.46 12.14
N GLU A 215 -13.68 -14.92 11.07
CA GLU A 215 -15.13 -14.97 10.85
C GLU A 215 -15.62 -16.41 10.64
N ILE A 216 -14.86 -17.22 9.92
CA ILE A 216 -15.16 -18.64 9.70
C ILE A 216 -15.03 -19.44 11.00
N LEU A 217 -13.95 -19.25 11.77
CA LEU A 217 -13.76 -19.92 13.06
C LEU A 217 -14.84 -19.55 14.07
N ALA A 218 -15.26 -18.29 14.09
CA ALA A 218 -16.33 -17.81 14.94
C ALA A 218 -17.74 -18.30 14.52
N GLY A 219 -17.86 -19.01 13.38
CA GLY A 219 -19.14 -19.51 12.87
C GLY A 219 -20.06 -18.42 12.32
N ARG A 220 -19.55 -17.20 12.06
CA ARG A 220 -20.32 -16.14 11.44
C ARG A 220 -20.39 -16.27 9.91
N ALA A 221 -19.42 -16.97 9.32
CA ALA A 221 -19.43 -17.37 7.93
C ALA A 221 -19.04 -18.85 7.78
N ASP A 222 -19.43 -19.45 6.67
CA ASP A 222 -19.08 -20.83 6.32
C ASP A 222 -17.85 -20.85 5.38
N VAL A 223 -17.62 -19.75 4.63
CA VAL A 223 -16.59 -19.64 3.59
C VAL A 223 -16.19 -18.16 3.37
N GLY A 224 -14.98 -17.97 2.88
CA GLY A 224 -14.52 -16.65 2.39
C GLY A 224 -13.27 -16.75 1.55
N PRO A 225 -13.02 -15.79 0.63
CA PRO A 225 -11.81 -15.76 -0.18
C PRO A 225 -10.59 -15.34 0.66
N GLY A 226 -9.53 -16.10 0.59
CA GLY A 226 -8.34 -15.81 1.37
C GLY A 226 -7.06 -16.39 0.79
N ILE A 227 -5.99 -16.36 1.58
CA ILE A 227 -4.68 -16.88 1.22
C ILE A 227 -4.35 -18.12 2.04
N GLU A 228 -3.62 -19.06 1.44
CA GLU A 228 -3.17 -20.31 2.08
C GLU A 228 -2.49 -20.07 3.44
N ALA A 229 -1.69 -19.00 3.56
CA ALA A 229 -1.01 -18.66 4.80
C ALA A 229 -1.97 -18.42 5.99
N VAL A 230 -3.20 -17.96 5.73
CA VAL A 230 -4.25 -17.81 6.76
C VAL A 230 -4.82 -19.17 7.13
N ALA A 231 -5.07 -20.05 6.15
CA ALA A 231 -5.52 -21.42 6.40
C ALA A 231 -4.54 -22.15 7.32
N GLY A 232 -3.24 -22.13 6.98
CA GLY A 232 -2.20 -22.74 7.80
C GLY A 232 -2.04 -22.12 9.20
N ALA A 233 -2.24 -20.79 9.34
CA ALA A 233 -2.11 -20.12 10.64
C ALA A 233 -3.30 -20.40 11.58
N LEU A 234 -4.48 -20.67 11.04
CA LEU A 234 -5.73 -20.84 11.80
C LEU A 234 -6.29 -22.26 11.77
N ASP A 235 -5.57 -23.21 11.16
CA ASP A 235 -5.98 -24.63 11.00
C ASP A 235 -7.36 -24.77 10.32
N LEU A 236 -7.50 -24.03 9.19
CA LEU A 236 -8.66 -24.05 8.31
C LEU A 236 -8.43 -25.00 7.13
#